data_5063cdf2f6f4586d6b3617d0d7fc08fa
#
_entry.id   5063cdf2f6f4586d6b3617d0d7fc08fa
#
_cell.length_a   1.000
_cell.length_b   1.000
_cell.length_c   1.000
_cell.angle_alpha   90.00
_cell.angle_beta   90.00
_cell.angle_gamma   90.00
#
_symmetry.space_group_name_H-M   'P 1'
#
loop_
_entity.id
_entity.type
_entity.pdbx_description
1 polymer ?
#
loop_
_entity_poly.entity_id
_entity_poly.type
_entity_poly.pdbx_seq_one_letter_code
_entity_poly.pdbx_strand_id
1 'polypeptide(L)'
;MELLDAATMNCLDGYQGQVFDHKPMLFFEYHGTGNEVEQVLDTLPGALEDFGSCNFQSATTQEDINALWKARHDAFWAVKAQYPGLDVIATDVCVPVSNLAGIVEETAGDIVELG
;
A
#
# COMPACT_ATOMS: atom_id res chain seq x y z
N MET A 1 -7.05 -6.77 0.35
CA MET A 1 -5.78 -6.30 0.95
C MET A 1 -4.79 -6.02 -0.17
N GLU A 2 -4.14 -4.87 -0.13
CA GLU A 2 -3.09 -4.47 -1.09
C GLU A 2 -1.89 -3.92 -0.34
N LEU A 3 -0.69 -4.10 -0.90
CA LEU A 3 0.56 -3.60 -0.36
C LEU A 3 1.17 -2.59 -1.33
N LEU A 4 1.59 -1.44 -0.82
CA LEU A 4 2.55 -0.56 -1.47
C LEU A 4 3.88 -0.66 -0.72
N ASP A 5 4.95 -0.96 -1.43
CA ASP A 5 6.29 -1.05 -0.83
C ASP A 5 6.90 0.32 -0.52
N ALA A 6 8.03 0.34 0.17
CA ALA A 6 8.69 1.57 0.57
C ALA A 6 9.14 2.42 -0.64
N ALA A 7 9.53 1.79 -1.74
CA ALA A 7 9.94 2.49 -2.96
C ALA A 7 8.76 3.23 -3.60
N THR A 8 7.60 2.59 -3.68
CA THR A 8 6.37 3.20 -4.17
C THR A 8 5.91 4.33 -3.26
N MET A 9 5.96 4.15 -1.93
CA MET A 9 5.63 5.19 -0.97
C MET A 9 6.55 6.42 -1.08
N ASN A 10 7.83 6.21 -1.35
CA ASN A 10 8.77 7.29 -1.62
C ASN A 10 8.41 8.09 -2.90
N CYS A 11 7.89 7.44 -3.93
CA CYS A 11 7.41 8.12 -5.14
C CYS A 11 6.11 8.91 -4.88
N LEU A 12 5.26 8.42 -3.97
CA LEU A 12 4.01 9.08 -3.59
C LEU A 12 4.23 10.30 -2.70
N ASP A 13 5.30 10.30 -1.89
CA ASP A 13 5.62 11.44 -1.03
C ASP A 13 5.93 12.68 -1.88
N GLY A 14 5.21 13.75 -1.61
CA GLY A 14 5.24 14.99 -2.39
C GLY A 14 4.40 14.98 -3.68
N TYR A 15 3.97 13.81 -4.18
CA TYR A 15 3.11 13.75 -5.37
C TYR A 15 1.75 14.37 -5.10
N GLN A 16 1.37 15.38 -5.89
CA GLN A 16 0.15 16.18 -5.70
C GLN A 16 -0.04 16.74 -4.27
N GLY A 17 1.07 16.99 -3.55
CA GLY A 17 1.05 17.54 -2.19
C GLY A 17 0.72 16.50 -1.11
N GLN A 18 0.70 15.21 -1.42
CA GLN A 18 0.56 14.14 -0.44
C GLN A 18 1.85 14.03 0.40
N VAL A 19 1.71 13.65 1.66
CA VAL A 19 2.83 13.46 2.59
C VAL A 19 2.73 12.07 3.20
N PHE A 20 3.76 11.26 3.00
CA PHE A 20 3.84 9.89 3.50
C PHE A 20 5.18 9.58 4.13
N ASP A 21 5.18 8.68 5.09
CA ASP A 21 6.38 7.99 5.54
C ASP A 21 6.89 7.05 4.43
N HIS A 22 8.21 6.96 4.28
CA HIS A 22 8.86 6.04 3.33
C HIS A 22 8.90 4.61 3.87
N LYS A 23 7.75 4.11 4.27
CA LYS A 23 7.55 2.76 4.82
C LYS A 23 6.49 2.02 3.99
N PRO A 24 6.55 0.70 3.93
CA PRO A 24 5.48 -0.07 3.29
C PRO A 24 4.12 0.25 3.92
N MET A 25 3.09 0.33 3.09
CA MET A 25 1.72 0.60 3.51
C MET A 25 0.79 -0.53 3.08
N LEU A 26 -0.04 -0.99 3.99
CA LEU A 26 -1.09 -1.97 3.73
C LEU A 26 -2.45 -1.28 3.68
N PHE A 27 -3.22 -1.60 2.64
CA PHE A 27 -4.62 -1.21 2.49
C PHE A 27 -5.51 -2.41 2.70
N PHE A 28 -6.48 -2.27 3.57
CA PHE A 28 -7.50 -3.28 3.83
C PHE A 28 -8.88 -2.72 3.46
N GLU A 29 -9.66 -3.51 2.77
CA GLU A 29 -11.08 -3.26 2.55
C GLU A 29 -11.86 -4.44 3.10
N TYR A 30 -12.81 -4.15 3.97
CA TYR A 30 -13.64 -5.15 4.61
C TYR A 30 -15.12 -4.88 4.34
N HIS A 31 -15.83 -5.90 3.88
CA HIS A 31 -17.27 -5.86 3.65
C HIS A 31 -17.97 -6.79 4.65
N GLY A 32 -18.97 -6.27 5.35
CA GLY A 32 -19.72 -7.01 6.33
C GLY A 32 -20.92 -6.24 6.85
N THR A 33 -21.63 -6.81 7.81
CA THR A 33 -22.66 -6.10 8.57
C THR A 33 -22.03 -5.02 9.46
N GLY A 34 -22.81 -4.03 9.90
CA GLY A 34 -22.29 -2.95 10.77
C GLY A 34 -21.53 -3.48 12.00
N ASN A 35 -22.07 -4.48 12.67
CA ASN A 35 -21.43 -5.09 13.85
C ASN A 35 -20.11 -5.81 13.51
N GLU A 36 -20.03 -6.47 12.36
CA GLU A 36 -18.79 -7.14 11.91
C GLU A 36 -17.71 -6.12 11.54
N VAL A 37 -18.09 -5.04 10.87
CA VAL A 37 -17.16 -3.94 10.55
C VAL A 37 -16.62 -3.30 11.82
N GLU A 38 -17.50 -2.99 12.81
CA GLU A 38 -17.08 -2.44 14.09
C GLU A 38 -16.10 -3.37 14.83
N GLN A 39 -16.38 -4.68 14.88
CA GLN A 39 -15.49 -5.65 15.52
C GLN A 39 -14.10 -5.68 14.85
N VAL A 40 -14.04 -5.59 13.50
CA VAL A 40 -12.76 -5.55 12.79
C VAL A 40 -12.01 -4.27 13.12
N LEU A 41 -12.68 -3.11 13.12
CA LEU A 41 -12.07 -1.83 13.47
C LEU A 41 -11.53 -1.78 14.90
N ASP A 42 -12.18 -2.48 15.83
CA ASP A 42 -11.76 -2.54 17.24
C ASP A 42 -10.56 -3.48 17.44
N THR A 43 -10.47 -4.56 16.69
CA THR A 43 -9.48 -5.63 16.93
C THR A 43 -8.26 -5.55 16.04
N LEU A 44 -8.42 -5.11 14.79
CA LEU A 44 -7.34 -5.07 13.81
C LEU A 44 -6.15 -4.19 14.21
N PRO A 45 -6.34 -2.97 14.76
CA PRO A 45 -5.22 -2.13 15.18
C PRO A 45 -4.30 -2.82 16.19
N GLY A 46 -4.88 -3.44 17.23
CA GLY A 46 -4.10 -4.18 18.24
C GLY A 46 -3.32 -5.36 17.65
N ALA A 47 -3.94 -6.11 16.74
CA ALA A 47 -3.26 -7.22 16.06
C ALA A 47 -2.10 -6.74 15.18
N LEU A 48 -2.23 -5.58 14.54
CA LEU A 48 -1.19 -5.00 13.69
C LEU A 48 -0.03 -4.41 14.51
N GLU A 49 -0.31 -3.83 15.69
CA GLU A 49 0.72 -3.31 16.60
C GLU A 49 1.71 -4.40 17.03
N ASP A 50 1.25 -5.63 17.24
CA ASP A 50 2.10 -6.78 17.57
C ASP A 50 3.15 -7.07 16.47
N PHE A 51 2.91 -6.63 15.25
CA PHE A 51 3.83 -6.72 14.10
C PHE A 51 4.56 -5.40 13.81
N GLY A 52 4.49 -4.42 14.69
CA GLY A 52 5.21 -3.15 14.57
C GLY A 52 4.56 -2.15 13.61
N SER A 53 3.26 -2.31 13.29
CA SER A 53 2.55 -1.31 12.49
C SER A 53 2.40 0.01 13.25
N CYS A 54 2.29 1.10 12.50
CA CYS A 54 2.04 2.43 13.04
C CYS A 54 1.08 3.19 12.10
N ASN A 55 0.52 4.28 12.58
CA ASN A 55 -0.31 5.19 11.77
C ASN A 55 -1.56 4.52 11.17
N PHE A 56 -2.25 3.67 11.94
CA PHE A 56 -3.51 3.07 11.52
C PHE A 56 -4.57 4.15 11.26
N GLN A 57 -5.19 4.08 10.10
CA GLN A 57 -6.31 4.94 9.70
C GLN A 57 -7.47 4.07 9.22
N SER A 58 -8.69 4.51 9.49
CA SER A 58 -9.90 3.82 9.05
C SER A 58 -10.91 4.80 8.47
N ALA A 59 -11.75 4.33 7.58
CA ALA A 59 -12.83 5.09 6.96
C ALA A 59 -14.07 4.22 6.78
N THR A 60 -15.23 4.81 7.01
CA THR A 60 -16.55 4.17 6.82
C THR A 60 -17.46 4.98 5.90
N THR A 61 -17.17 6.25 5.66
CA THR A 61 -17.89 7.05 4.66
C THR A 61 -17.25 6.90 3.28
N GLN A 62 -18.03 7.01 2.23
CA GLN A 62 -17.49 6.89 0.86
C GLN A 62 -16.44 7.97 0.54
N GLU A 63 -16.60 9.17 1.09
CA GLU A 63 -15.64 10.27 0.90
C GLU A 63 -14.29 9.94 1.55
N ASP A 64 -14.30 9.49 2.79
CA ASP A 64 -13.08 9.11 3.52
C ASP A 64 -12.42 7.88 2.91
N ILE A 65 -13.22 6.88 2.47
CA ILE A 65 -12.73 5.71 1.75
C ILE A 65 -11.98 6.15 0.48
N ASN A 66 -12.58 7.03 -0.32
CA ASN A 66 -11.96 7.55 -1.53
C ASN A 66 -10.65 8.31 -1.22
N ALA A 67 -10.62 9.06 -0.12
CA ALA A 67 -9.42 9.77 0.32
C ALA A 67 -8.28 8.81 0.71
N LEU A 68 -8.57 7.74 1.46
CA LEU A 68 -7.58 6.72 1.81
C LEU A 68 -7.08 5.97 0.57
N TRP A 69 -7.97 5.59 -0.36
CA TRP A 69 -7.58 4.89 -1.57
C TRP A 69 -6.88 5.76 -2.61
N LYS A 70 -6.89 7.07 -2.43
CA LYS A 70 -6.25 8.01 -3.38
C LYS A 70 -4.77 7.69 -3.59
N ALA A 71 -4.03 7.41 -2.53
CA ALA A 71 -2.62 7.05 -2.62
C ALA A 71 -2.41 5.81 -3.51
N ARG A 72 -3.24 4.78 -3.32
CA ARG A 72 -3.20 3.56 -4.15
C ARG A 72 -3.48 3.85 -5.63
N HIS A 73 -4.48 4.68 -5.90
CA HIS A 73 -4.84 5.06 -7.28
C HIS A 73 -3.76 5.92 -7.94
N ASP A 74 -3.10 6.77 -7.19
CA ASP A 74 -2.06 7.65 -7.68
C ASP A 74 -0.70 6.95 -7.85
N ALA A 75 -0.49 5.76 -7.29
CA ALA A 75 0.81 5.08 -7.25
C ALA A 75 1.50 4.97 -8.61
N PHE A 76 0.79 4.51 -9.64
CA PHE A 76 1.33 4.43 -11.00
C PHE A 76 1.79 5.78 -11.54
N TRP A 77 0.98 6.82 -11.33
CA TRP A 77 1.26 8.17 -11.82
C TRP A 77 2.38 8.84 -11.06
N ALA A 78 2.49 8.57 -9.75
CA ALA A 78 3.58 9.05 -8.91
C ALA A 78 4.93 8.46 -9.36
N VAL A 79 4.98 7.14 -9.59
CA VAL A 79 6.16 6.48 -10.14
C VAL A 79 6.52 7.06 -11.51
N LYS A 80 5.57 7.21 -12.41
CA LYS A 80 5.81 7.81 -13.73
C LYS A 80 6.31 9.25 -13.66
N ALA A 81 5.82 10.04 -12.71
CA ALA A 81 6.25 11.43 -12.51
C ALA A 81 7.68 11.51 -11.93
N GLN A 82 8.07 10.54 -11.10
CA GLN A 82 9.40 10.47 -10.50
C GLN A 82 10.49 10.18 -11.54
N TYR A 83 10.15 9.45 -12.62
CA TYR A 83 11.09 9.03 -13.66
C TYR A 83 10.70 9.59 -15.05
N PRO A 84 10.81 10.92 -15.27
CA PRO A 84 10.42 11.54 -16.52
C PRO A 84 11.29 11.05 -17.68
N GLY A 85 10.64 10.69 -18.77
CA GLY A 85 11.32 10.20 -19.97
C GLY A 85 11.57 8.69 -20.00
N LEU A 86 11.22 7.96 -18.94
CA LEU A 86 11.23 6.51 -18.91
C LEU A 86 9.82 5.95 -19.11
N ASP A 87 9.75 4.79 -19.75
CA ASP A 87 8.50 4.02 -19.82
C ASP A 87 8.32 3.21 -18.54
N VAL A 88 7.11 3.27 -17.99
CA VAL A 88 6.73 2.47 -16.83
C VAL A 88 5.89 1.29 -17.30
N ILE A 89 6.34 0.10 -17.01
CA ILE A 89 5.64 -1.14 -17.30
C ILE A 89 5.13 -1.72 -15.98
N ALA A 90 3.82 -1.95 -15.90
CA ALA A 90 3.22 -2.67 -14.79
C ALA A 90 3.12 -4.15 -15.15
N THR A 91 3.60 -4.99 -14.25
CA THR A 91 3.41 -6.45 -14.31
C THR A 91 2.72 -6.90 -13.05
N ASP A 92 2.14 -8.09 -13.08
CA ASP A 92 1.53 -8.71 -11.91
C ASP A 92 1.94 -10.17 -11.77
N VAL A 93 1.96 -10.64 -10.54
CA VAL A 93 2.23 -12.03 -10.20
C VAL A 93 1.26 -12.47 -9.11
N CYS A 94 0.78 -13.68 -9.19
CA CYS A 94 -0.12 -14.25 -8.21
C CYS A 94 0.62 -15.33 -7.40
N VAL A 95 0.73 -15.09 -6.09
CA VAL A 95 1.37 -16.01 -5.15
C VAL A 95 0.48 -16.21 -3.92
N PRO A 96 0.64 -17.31 -3.16
CA PRO A 96 0.03 -17.43 -1.85
C PRO A 96 0.44 -16.25 -0.94
N VAL A 97 -0.47 -15.78 -0.07
CA VAL A 97 -0.22 -14.65 0.84
C VAL A 97 1.05 -14.85 1.67
N SER A 98 1.32 -16.08 2.11
CA SER A 98 2.54 -16.43 2.85
C SER A 98 3.85 -16.18 2.09
N ASN A 99 3.81 -16.10 0.78
CA ASN A 99 4.97 -15.88 -0.07
C ASN A 99 5.10 -14.43 -0.56
N LEU A 100 4.12 -13.58 -0.23
CA LEU A 100 4.06 -12.21 -0.75
C LEU A 100 5.30 -11.38 -0.37
N ALA A 101 5.71 -11.40 0.88
CA ALA A 101 6.88 -10.66 1.34
C ALA A 101 8.16 -11.14 0.62
N GLY A 102 8.33 -12.48 0.53
CA GLY A 102 9.50 -13.07 -0.12
C GLY A 102 9.61 -12.71 -1.59
N ILE A 103 8.51 -12.77 -2.35
CA ILE A 103 8.55 -12.44 -3.79
C ILE A 103 8.81 -10.95 -4.04
N VAL A 104 8.34 -10.06 -3.16
CA VAL A 104 8.64 -8.62 -3.25
C VAL A 104 10.13 -8.36 -3.03
N GLU A 105 10.74 -8.98 -2.00
CA GLU A 105 12.16 -8.85 -1.70
C GLU A 105 13.04 -9.45 -2.81
N GLU A 106 12.70 -10.65 -3.29
CA GLU A 106 13.41 -11.33 -4.37
C GLU A 106 13.39 -10.50 -5.65
N THR A 107 12.21 -10.01 -6.05
CA THR A 107 12.05 -9.16 -7.25
C THR A 107 12.86 -7.86 -7.14
N ALA A 108 12.86 -7.22 -5.97
CA ALA A 108 13.65 -6.02 -5.76
C ALA A 108 15.16 -6.31 -5.86
N GLY A 109 15.62 -7.46 -5.35
CA GLY A 109 16.99 -7.92 -5.49
C GLY A 109 17.40 -8.18 -6.94
N ASP A 110 16.57 -8.92 -7.67
CA ASP A 110 16.79 -9.25 -9.09
C ASP A 110 16.88 -8.00 -9.97
N ILE A 111 16.02 -7.00 -9.73
CA ILE A 111 16.08 -5.73 -10.47
C ILE A 111 17.40 -5.01 -10.22
N VAL A 112 17.93 -5.03 -9.01
CA VAL A 112 19.22 -4.41 -8.68
C VAL A 112 20.39 -5.16 -9.34
N GLU A 113 20.33 -6.50 -9.39
CA GLU A 113 21.40 -7.32 -10.01
C GLU A 113 21.40 -7.22 -11.54
N LEU A 114 20.24 -7.10 -12.15
CA LEU A 114 20.11 -7.03 -13.62
C LEU A 114 20.36 -5.62 -14.19
N GLY A 115 20.29 -4.59 -13.39
CA GLY A 115 20.57 -3.19 -13.77
C GLY A 115 19.35 -2.49 -14.32
#